data_65d347fa68fb6b21b0ea5f122b4faf98
#
_entry.id   65d347fa68fb6b21b0ea5f122b4faf98
#
_cell.length_a   1.000
_cell.length_b   1.000
_cell.length_c   1.000
_cell.angle_alpha   90.00
_cell.angle_beta   90.00
_cell.angle_gamma   90.00
#
_symmetry.space_group_name_H-M   'P 1'
#
loop_
_entity.id
_entity.type
_entity.pdbx_description
1 polymer ?
#
loop_
_entity_poly.entity_id
_entity_poly.type
_entity_poly.pdbx_seq_one_letter_code
_entity_poly.pdbx_strand_id
1 'polypeptide(L)'
;MYKGKAYKRNDTSTIEVDRGELNRLTLLGTGKYYDELPAGNSELRFTILEKELQAKLGIKKLTKDICRTLNLYYSKDRFNNAGELLADTNSFPGIDIAKFGSSNDVILDRELIKNVSVIEQFAKAIKLFRRYYVYELIKGAERITKEQIPEKAFREALANALVHRTWDINANIRVLMYTDKIEIVSPGGLPLGVSKEEYLKGYVSVLRNPTLGNVFFRLKYVEIFGTGAVSYTHLTL
;
A
#
# COMPACT_ATOMS: atom_id res chain seq x y z
N MET A 1 -12.22 -25.63 16.97
CA MET A 1 -13.52 -25.13 16.44
C MET A 1 -14.65 -25.74 17.25
N TYR A 2 -15.66 -24.97 17.63
CA TYR A 2 -16.83 -25.45 18.35
C TYR A 2 -18.08 -25.33 17.46
N LYS A 3 -18.81 -26.41 17.25
CA LYS A 3 -19.97 -26.49 16.34
C LYS A 3 -19.73 -25.92 14.93
N GLY A 4 -18.52 -26.18 14.37
CA GLY A 4 -18.15 -25.69 13.04
C GLY A 4 -17.78 -24.20 12.96
N LYS A 5 -17.73 -23.50 14.09
CA LYS A 5 -17.36 -22.09 14.20
C LYS A 5 -16.04 -21.90 14.92
N ALA A 6 -15.28 -20.86 14.52
CA ALA A 6 -14.08 -20.42 15.19
C ALA A 6 -14.40 -19.23 16.10
N TYR A 7 -13.73 -19.16 17.24
CA TYR A 7 -13.91 -18.10 18.23
C TYR A 7 -12.56 -17.55 18.66
N LYS A 8 -12.51 -16.26 18.95
CA LYS A 8 -11.34 -15.60 19.56
C LYS A 8 -11.74 -14.88 20.84
N ARG A 9 -10.76 -14.70 21.73
CA ARG A 9 -10.91 -13.84 22.89
C ARG A 9 -10.67 -12.38 22.48
N ASN A 10 -11.56 -11.50 22.88
CA ASN A 10 -11.42 -10.07 22.76
C ASN A 10 -11.66 -9.44 24.14
N ASP A 11 -10.59 -9.11 24.84
CA ASP A 11 -10.61 -8.70 26.24
C ASP A 11 -11.38 -9.67 27.13
N THR A 12 -12.56 -9.27 27.60
CA THR A 12 -13.42 -10.05 28.50
C THR A 12 -14.43 -10.93 27.76
N SER A 13 -14.63 -10.76 26.46
CA SER A 13 -15.63 -11.45 25.67
C SER A 13 -15.05 -12.47 24.69
N THR A 14 -15.81 -13.52 24.39
CA THR A 14 -15.50 -14.47 23.32
C THR A 14 -16.39 -14.12 22.13
N ILE A 15 -15.75 -13.77 21.01
CA ILE A 15 -16.46 -13.39 19.77
C ILE A 15 -16.23 -14.43 18.68
N GLU A 16 -17.22 -14.62 17.83
CA GLU A 16 -17.09 -15.46 16.65
C GLU A 16 -16.17 -14.82 15.65
N VAL A 17 -15.25 -15.61 15.09
CA VAL A 17 -14.30 -15.17 14.05
C VAL A 17 -14.99 -15.31 12.71
N ASP A 18 -15.06 -14.24 11.93
CA ASP A 18 -15.58 -14.29 10.57
C ASP A 18 -14.68 -15.14 9.64
N ARG A 19 -15.23 -15.53 8.49
CA ARG A 19 -14.54 -16.42 7.55
C ARG A 19 -13.26 -15.80 6.98
N GLY A 20 -13.25 -14.48 6.74
CA GLY A 20 -12.09 -13.76 6.25
C GLY A 20 -10.96 -13.74 7.27
N GLU A 21 -11.28 -13.46 8.53
CA GLU A 21 -10.32 -13.49 9.63
C GLU A 21 -9.79 -14.91 9.87
N LEU A 22 -10.66 -15.94 9.82
CA LEU A 22 -10.23 -17.33 9.95
C LEU A 22 -9.23 -17.72 8.85
N ASN A 23 -9.49 -17.32 7.61
CA ASN A 23 -8.56 -17.56 6.49
C ASN A 23 -7.21 -16.87 6.74
N ARG A 24 -7.20 -15.63 7.20
CA ARG A 24 -5.96 -14.91 7.55
C ARG A 24 -5.18 -15.59 8.68
N LEU A 25 -5.87 -16.04 9.72
CA LEU A 25 -5.27 -16.81 10.82
C LEU A 25 -4.65 -18.13 10.33
N THR A 26 -5.33 -18.82 9.42
CA THR A 26 -4.83 -20.06 8.81
C THR A 26 -3.58 -19.81 7.99
N LEU A 27 -3.57 -18.75 7.18
CA LEU A 27 -2.38 -18.37 6.40
C LEU A 27 -1.18 -18.07 7.30
N LEU A 28 -1.39 -17.28 8.35
CA LEU A 28 -0.33 -16.99 9.34
C LEU A 28 0.18 -18.25 10.03
N GLY A 29 -0.72 -19.16 10.42
CA GLY A 29 -0.36 -20.44 11.03
C GLY A 29 0.44 -21.35 10.11
N THR A 30 0.32 -21.18 8.78
CA THR A 30 1.10 -21.90 7.77
C THR A 30 2.34 -21.14 7.30
N GLY A 31 2.63 -19.96 7.85
CA GLY A 31 3.74 -19.10 7.43
C GLY A 31 3.59 -18.54 6.02
N LYS A 32 2.37 -18.44 5.50
CA LYS A 32 2.07 -17.90 4.17
C LYS A 32 1.45 -16.52 4.25
N TYR A 33 1.73 -15.69 3.26
CA TYR A 33 1.18 -14.36 3.11
C TYR A 33 0.19 -14.29 1.96
N TYR A 34 -0.75 -13.34 2.02
CA TYR A 34 -1.79 -13.21 0.99
C TYR A 34 -1.21 -12.90 -0.40
N ASP A 35 -0.17 -12.08 -0.46
CA ASP A 35 0.49 -11.70 -1.71
C ASP A 35 1.28 -12.85 -2.35
N GLU A 36 1.57 -13.92 -1.60
CA GLU A 36 2.21 -15.15 -2.10
C GLU A 36 1.21 -16.18 -2.61
N LEU A 37 -0.10 -16.02 -2.35
CA LEU A 37 -1.13 -16.94 -2.86
C LEU A 37 -1.24 -16.87 -4.38
N PRO A 38 -1.74 -17.94 -5.04
CA PRO A 38 -1.86 -17.97 -6.48
C PRO A 38 -2.77 -16.87 -7.01
N ALA A 39 -2.30 -16.15 -8.03
CA ALA A 39 -3.06 -15.13 -8.74
C ALA A 39 -4.35 -15.69 -9.36
N GLY A 40 -5.37 -14.85 -9.41
CA GLY A 40 -6.64 -15.14 -10.09
C GLY A 40 -6.50 -15.17 -11.61
N ASN A 41 -5.62 -14.28 -12.15
CA ASN A 41 -5.35 -14.17 -13.57
C ASN A 41 -4.00 -14.82 -13.92
N SER A 42 -3.95 -15.60 -15.00
CA SER A 42 -2.73 -16.25 -15.48
C SER A 42 -1.98 -15.45 -16.55
N GLU A 43 -2.66 -14.53 -17.24
CA GLU A 43 -2.08 -13.71 -18.31
C GLU A 43 -1.78 -12.29 -17.81
N LEU A 44 -0.59 -12.11 -17.23
CA LEU A 44 -0.17 -10.84 -16.67
C LEU A 44 0.84 -10.14 -17.60
N ARG A 45 0.68 -8.83 -17.75
CA ARG A 45 1.60 -7.93 -18.45
C ARG A 45 2.22 -6.96 -17.44
N PHE A 46 3.51 -6.65 -17.64
CA PHE A 46 4.31 -5.90 -16.67
C PHE A 46 5.07 -4.73 -17.31
N THR A 47 4.44 -4.01 -18.24
CA THR A 47 5.07 -2.88 -18.95
C THR A 47 5.51 -1.78 -17.98
N ILE A 48 4.67 -1.50 -16.97
CA ILE A 48 4.94 -0.46 -15.97
C ILE A 48 6.07 -0.91 -15.05
N LEU A 49 6.00 -2.12 -14.51
CA LEU A 49 7.04 -2.69 -13.66
C LEU A 49 8.39 -2.75 -14.39
N GLU A 50 8.41 -3.17 -15.65
CA GLU A 50 9.63 -3.22 -16.47
C GLU A 50 10.27 -1.85 -16.59
N LYS A 51 9.50 -0.80 -16.94
CA LYS A 51 9.99 0.58 -17.04
C LYS A 51 10.58 1.09 -15.74
N GLU A 52 9.93 0.83 -14.61
CA GLU A 52 10.43 1.25 -13.29
C GLU A 52 11.72 0.51 -12.91
N LEU A 53 11.81 -0.79 -13.17
CA LEU A 53 13.02 -1.57 -12.92
C LEU A 53 14.17 -1.15 -13.85
N GLN A 54 13.87 -0.82 -15.12
CA GLN A 54 14.88 -0.24 -16.04
C GLN A 54 15.41 1.08 -15.50
N ALA A 55 14.52 2.00 -15.09
CA ALA A 55 14.89 3.32 -14.62
C ALA A 55 15.65 3.29 -13.28
N LYS A 56 15.28 2.38 -12.36
CA LYS A 56 15.81 2.33 -11.00
C LYS A 56 17.00 1.39 -10.82
N LEU A 57 16.99 0.26 -11.53
CA LEU A 57 17.97 -0.83 -11.38
C LEU A 57 18.80 -1.07 -12.65
N GLY A 58 18.53 -0.38 -13.75
CA GLY A 58 19.27 -0.50 -15.00
C GLY A 58 19.11 -1.84 -15.72
N ILE A 59 18.06 -2.61 -15.45
CA ILE A 59 17.82 -3.86 -16.19
C ILE A 59 17.52 -3.56 -17.67
N LYS A 60 17.88 -4.46 -18.56
CA LYS A 60 17.58 -4.29 -20.00
C LYS A 60 16.14 -4.67 -20.34
N LYS A 61 15.64 -5.74 -19.73
CA LYS A 61 14.30 -6.30 -19.96
C LYS A 61 13.85 -7.10 -18.75
N LEU A 62 12.55 -7.12 -18.47
CA LEU A 62 11.97 -7.98 -17.44
C LEU A 62 11.89 -9.42 -17.95
N THR A 63 12.75 -10.29 -17.43
CA THR A 63 12.81 -11.71 -17.78
C THR A 63 12.06 -12.56 -16.74
N LYS A 64 11.75 -13.82 -17.09
CA LYS A 64 11.19 -14.79 -16.14
C LYS A 64 12.08 -14.96 -14.89
N ASP A 65 13.39 -14.91 -15.05
CA ASP A 65 14.33 -15.08 -13.94
C ASP A 65 14.31 -13.85 -13.00
N ILE A 66 14.17 -12.65 -13.54
CA ILE A 66 13.96 -11.44 -12.72
C ILE A 66 12.62 -11.55 -11.97
N CYS A 67 11.54 -11.99 -12.62
CA CYS A 67 10.26 -12.22 -11.95
C CYS A 67 10.38 -13.25 -10.82
N ARG A 68 11.17 -14.32 -11.01
CA ARG A 68 11.47 -15.31 -9.95
C ARG A 68 12.28 -14.69 -8.81
N THR A 69 13.31 -13.90 -9.13
CA THR A 69 14.11 -13.18 -8.13
C THR A 69 13.27 -12.19 -7.31
N LEU A 70 12.23 -11.62 -7.92
CA LEU A 70 11.25 -10.76 -7.25
C LEU A 70 10.16 -11.55 -6.51
N ASN A 71 10.22 -12.90 -6.55
CA ASN A 71 9.25 -13.80 -5.94
C ASN A 71 7.81 -13.59 -6.43
N LEU A 72 7.61 -13.32 -7.73
CA LEU A 72 6.29 -13.07 -8.32
C LEU A 72 5.56 -14.34 -8.76
N TYR A 73 6.16 -15.52 -8.59
CA TYR A 73 5.57 -16.81 -8.95
C TYR A 73 5.13 -17.60 -7.72
N TYR A 74 3.92 -18.12 -7.76
CA TYR A 74 3.42 -19.12 -6.81
C TYR A 74 3.98 -20.52 -7.11
N SER A 75 4.06 -20.87 -8.39
CA SER A 75 4.62 -22.14 -8.90
C SER A 75 5.37 -21.89 -10.21
N LYS A 76 5.90 -22.95 -10.85
CA LYS A 76 6.77 -22.84 -12.02
C LYS A 76 6.27 -21.87 -13.09
N ASP A 77 4.97 -21.87 -13.41
CA ASP A 77 4.38 -21.06 -14.48
C ASP A 77 3.12 -20.27 -14.04
N ARG A 78 2.84 -20.21 -12.75
CA ARG A 78 1.70 -19.47 -12.20
C ARG A 78 2.19 -18.33 -11.32
N PHE A 79 1.78 -17.12 -11.65
CA PHE A 79 2.03 -15.94 -10.82
C PHE A 79 1.29 -16.02 -9.48
N ASN A 80 1.75 -15.24 -8.52
CA ASN A 80 1.09 -15.00 -7.24
C ASN A 80 0.34 -13.66 -7.25
N ASN A 81 -0.38 -13.36 -6.15
CA ASN A 81 -1.12 -12.12 -6.01
C ASN A 81 -0.23 -10.87 -6.06
N ALA A 82 1.03 -10.94 -5.58
CA ALA A 82 1.97 -9.83 -5.74
C ALA A 82 2.25 -9.55 -7.23
N GLY A 83 2.43 -10.61 -8.04
CA GLY A 83 2.53 -10.47 -9.48
C GLY A 83 1.29 -9.82 -10.09
N GLU A 84 0.09 -10.25 -9.71
CA GLU A 84 -1.15 -9.65 -10.22
C GLU A 84 -1.32 -8.19 -9.79
N LEU A 85 -0.99 -7.82 -8.56
CA LEU A 85 -0.99 -6.45 -8.07
C LEU A 85 -0.04 -5.52 -8.85
N LEU A 86 1.10 -6.05 -9.29
CA LEU A 86 2.12 -5.34 -10.07
C LEU A 86 1.85 -5.34 -11.58
N ALA A 87 0.92 -6.17 -12.06
CA ALA A 87 0.55 -6.21 -13.47
C ALA A 87 -0.10 -4.90 -13.94
N ASP A 88 0.06 -4.57 -15.22
CA ASP A 88 -0.47 -3.34 -15.83
C ASP A 88 -1.97 -3.17 -15.59
N THR A 89 -2.70 -4.29 -15.51
CA THR A 89 -4.12 -4.32 -15.16
C THR A 89 -4.40 -5.40 -14.13
N ASN A 90 -5.24 -5.11 -13.14
CA ASN A 90 -5.69 -6.06 -12.13
C ASN A 90 -7.09 -5.71 -11.62
N SER A 91 -7.71 -6.61 -10.87
CA SER A 91 -9.06 -6.46 -10.31
C SER A 91 -9.09 -6.06 -8.83
N PHE A 92 -7.93 -5.84 -8.23
CA PHE A 92 -7.84 -5.43 -6.83
C PHE A 92 -8.40 -4.03 -6.60
N PRO A 93 -8.93 -3.75 -5.40
CA PRO A 93 -9.33 -2.39 -5.02
C PRO A 93 -8.14 -1.42 -5.11
N GLY A 94 -8.44 -0.17 -5.42
CA GLY A 94 -7.45 0.87 -5.65
C GLY A 94 -7.34 1.91 -4.55
N ILE A 95 -7.12 3.16 -4.97
CA ILE A 95 -7.02 4.34 -4.13
C ILE A 95 -8.14 5.30 -4.50
N ASP A 96 -8.91 5.75 -3.52
CA ASP A 96 -9.94 6.80 -3.65
C ASP A 96 -9.40 8.08 -2.99
N ILE A 97 -9.14 9.10 -3.79
CA ILE A 97 -8.55 10.36 -3.35
C ILE A 97 -9.59 11.46 -3.43
N ALA A 98 -9.79 12.20 -2.34
CA ALA A 98 -10.64 13.38 -2.30
C ALA A 98 -9.85 14.59 -1.82
N LYS A 99 -9.90 15.70 -2.58
CA LYS A 99 -9.38 17.01 -2.17
C LYS A 99 -10.53 17.87 -1.67
N PHE A 100 -10.42 18.29 -0.42
CA PHE A 100 -11.38 19.19 0.22
C PHE A 100 -10.97 20.66 0.08
N GLY A 101 -11.97 21.53 0.10
CA GLY A 101 -11.84 22.98 0.12
C GLY A 101 -11.57 23.53 1.53
N SER A 102 -12.14 24.69 1.81
CA SER A 102 -12.02 25.35 3.10
C SER A 102 -12.82 24.68 4.22
N SER A 103 -13.79 23.83 3.87
CA SER A 103 -14.54 23.00 4.82
C SER A 103 -14.59 21.54 4.32
N ASN A 104 -14.89 20.62 5.24
CA ASN A 104 -15.02 19.20 4.95
C ASN A 104 -16.25 18.84 4.09
N ASP A 105 -17.17 19.80 3.93
CA ASP A 105 -18.39 19.64 3.13
C ASP A 105 -18.18 20.01 1.65
N VAL A 106 -17.02 20.60 1.33
CA VAL A 106 -16.69 21.05 -0.04
C VAL A 106 -15.61 20.15 -0.62
N ILE A 107 -16.00 19.29 -1.57
CA ILE A 107 -15.06 18.46 -2.35
C ILE A 107 -14.69 19.23 -3.62
N LEU A 108 -13.41 19.58 -3.75
CA LEU A 108 -12.87 20.28 -4.92
C LEU A 108 -12.51 19.34 -6.06
N ASP A 109 -12.03 18.14 -5.72
CA ASP A 109 -11.62 17.12 -6.68
C ASP A 109 -11.74 15.74 -6.06
N ARG A 110 -12.08 14.72 -6.89
CA ARG A 110 -12.09 13.33 -6.46
C ARG A 110 -11.63 12.44 -7.61
N GLU A 111 -10.68 11.57 -7.33
CA GLU A 111 -10.15 10.61 -8.29
C GLU A 111 -10.14 9.20 -7.70
N LEU A 112 -10.77 8.25 -8.39
CA LEU A 112 -10.73 6.84 -8.07
C LEU A 112 -9.74 6.13 -9.02
N ILE A 113 -8.59 5.76 -8.50
CA ILE A 113 -7.52 5.08 -9.22
C ILE A 113 -7.64 3.58 -8.96
N LYS A 114 -8.14 2.81 -9.92
CA LYS A 114 -8.32 1.35 -9.82
C LYS A 114 -8.04 0.64 -11.14
N ASN A 115 -8.00 -0.69 -11.13
CA ASN A 115 -7.78 -1.56 -12.29
C ASN A 115 -6.44 -1.34 -13.00
N VAL A 116 -5.47 -0.79 -12.32
CA VAL A 116 -4.10 -0.53 -12.81
C VAL A 116 -3.09 -1.04 -11.78
N SER A 117 -1.84 -1.23 -12.21
CA SER A 117 -0.73 -1.61 -11.33
C SER A 117 -0.68 -0.75 -10.06
N VAL A 118 -0.34 -1.36 -8.93
CA VAL A 118 -0.11 -0.61 -7.68
C VAL A 118 1.01 0.44 -7.83
N ILE A 119 1.96 0.22 -8.73
CA ILE A 119 3.00 1.20 -9.10
C ILE A 119 2.37 2.43 -9.77
N GLU A 120 1.45 2.21 -10.70
CA GLU A 120 0.73 3.29 -11.37
C GLU A 120 -0.22 4.02 -10.41
N GLN A 121 -0.91 3.28 -9.53
CA GLN A 121 -1.72 3.87 -8.47
C GLN A 121 -0.88 4.83 -7.61
N PHE A 122 0.30 4.38 -7.18
CA PHE A 122 1.25 5.19 -6.42
C PHE A 122 1.69 6.43 -7.18
N ALA A 123 2.10 6.30 -8.45
CA ALA A 123 2.55 7.42 -9.27
C ALA A 123 1.44 8.46 -9.54
N LYS A 124 0.21 8.01 -9.83
CA LYS A 124 -0.95 8.90 -10.03
C LYS A 124 -1.30 9.67 -8.76
N ALA A 125 -1.29 9.01 -7.60
CA ALA A 125 -1.56 9.66 -6.32
C ALA A 125 -0.51 10.74 -6.00
N ILE A 126 0.77 10.49 -6.26
CA ILE A 126 1.83 11.50 -6.12
C ILE A 126 1.64 12.66 -7.09
N LYS A 127 1.25 12.39 -8.34
CA LYS A 127 0.94 13.45 -9.31
C LYS A 127 -0.19 14.35 -8.83
N LEU A 128 -1.24 13.76 -8.23
CA LEU A 128 -2.35 14.53 -7.66
C LEU A 128 -1.90 15.32 -6.43
N PHE A 129 -1.08 14.75 -5.55
CA PHE A 129 -0.47 15.45 -4.43
C PHE A 129 0.27 16.71 -4.89
N ARG A 130 1.14 16.59 -5.88
CA ARG A 130 1.93 17.71 -6.41
C ARG A 130 1.05 18.83 -6.94
N ARG A 131 -0.07 18.51 -7.59
CA ARG A 131 -1.03 19.50 -8.10
C ARG A 131 -1.55 20.44 -7.01
N TYR A 132 -1.72 19.95 -5.78
CA TYR A 132 -2.37 20.69 -4.70
C TYR A 132 -1.44 21.19 -3.61
N TYR A 133 -0.27 20.60 -3.43
CA TYR A 133 0.63 20.93 -2.32
C TYR A 133 2.02 21.39 -2.74
N VAL A 134 2.31 21.41 -4.03
CA VAL A 134 3.57 21.95 -4.56
C VAL A 134 3.25 23.14 -5.42
N TYR A 135 3.86 24.30 -5.10
CA TYR A 135 3.67 25.54 -5.80
C TYR A 135 4.99 26.30 -6.00
N GLU A 136 5.00 27.21 -6.96
CA GLU A 136 6.14 28.09 -7.20
C GLU A 136 5.90 29.43 -6.51
N LEU A 137 6.89 29.90 -5.78
CA LEU A 137 6.95 31.23 -5.20
C LEU A 137 7.95 32.08 -6.00
N ILE A 138 7.51 33.25 -6.47
CA ILE A 138 8.39 34.22 -7.12
C ILE A 138 8.92 35.15 -6.03
N LYS A 139 10.26 35.13 -5.86
CA LYS A 139 10.94 36.02 -4.91
C LYS A 139 11.99 36.84 -5.68
N GLY A 140 11.64 38.06 -6.03
CA GLY A 140 12.42 38.89 -6.93
C GLY A 140 12.48 38.29 -8.33
N ALA A 141 13.67 37.97 -8.83
CA ALA A 141 13.91 37.34 -10.12
C ALA A 141 13.95 35.79 -10.06
N GLU A 142 13.87 35.22 -8.87
CA GLU A 142 14.00 33.78 -8.66
C GLU A 142 12.64 33.09 -8.48
N ARG A 143 12.53 31.86 -9.03
CA ARG A 143 11.41 30.95 -8.77
C ARG A 143 11.86 29.88 -7.80
N ILE A 144 11.16 29.77 -6.69
CA ILE A 144 11.43 28.78 -5.63
C ILE A 144 10.25 27.83 -5.54
N THR A 145 10.48 26.54 -5.73
CA THR A 145 9.48 25.51 -5.48
C THR A 145 9.29 25.37 -3.98
N LYS A 146 8.04 25.42 -3.53
CA LYS A 146 7.64 25.22 -2.13
C LYS A 146 6.67 24.06 -2.02
N GLU A 147 6.81 23.31 -0.94
CA GLU A 147 5.91 22.26 -0.54
C GLU A 147 5.13 22.72 0.68
N GLN A 148 3.80 22.72 0.58
CA GLN A 148 2.93 23.02 1.73
C GLN A 148 2.95 21.87 2.75
N ILE A 149 3.00 20.64 2.25
CA ILE A 149 3.20 19.40 2.99
C ILE A 149 4.40 18.70 2.35
N PRO A 150 5.35 18.15 3.13
CA PRO A 150 6.52 17.48 2.56
C PRO A 150 6.14 16.27 1.69
N GLU A 151 6.52 16.29 0.41
CA GLU A 151 6.26 15.17 -0.52
C GLU A 151 6.86 13.86 -0.02
N LYS A 152 8.05 13.90 0.59
CA LYS A 152 8.69 12.71 1.15
C LYS A 152 7.79 12.00 2.16
N ALA A 153 7.14 12.74 3.07
CA ALA A 153 6.24 12.19 4.08
C ALA A 153 4.98 11.57 3.44
N PHE A 154 4.39 12.24 2.45
CA PHE A 154 3.24 11.70 1.72
C PHE A 154 3.57 10.41 0.96
N ARG A 155 4.71 10.40 0.24
CA ARG A 155 5.17 9.22 -0.49
C ARG A 155 5.38 8.01 0.40
N GLU A 156 6.02 8.22 1.54
CA GLU A 156 6.27 7.17 2.52
C GLU A 156 4.97 6.63 3.13
N ALA A 157 4.08 7.51 3.58
CA ALA A 157 2.79 7.12 4.14
C ALA A 157 1.93 6.36 3.13
N LEU A 158 1.92 6.80 1.85
CA LEU A 158 1.17 6.13 0.78
C LEU A 158 1.77 4.76 0.43
N ALA A 159 3.10 4.65 0.33
CA ALA A 159 3.78 3.40 0.07
C ALA A 159 3.52 2.40 1.21
N ASN A 160 3.61 2.85 2.46
CA ASN A 160 3.26 2.04 3.63
C ASN A 160 1.80 1.59 3.60
N ALA A 161 0.88 2.48 3.23
CA ALA A 161 -0.54 2.14 3.09
C ALA A 161 -0.78 1.03 2.05
N LEU A 162 -0.03 1.00 0.94
CA LEU A 162 -0.11 -0.03 -0.10
C LEU A 162 0.52 -1.36 0.35
N VAL A 163 1.72 -1.30 0.95
CA VAL A 163 2.48 -2.50 1.37
C VAL A 163 1.84 -3.18 2.57
N HIS A 164 1.29 -2.43 3.52
CA HIS A 164 0.67 -2.97 4.74
C HIS A 164 -0.83 -3.19 4.65
N ARG A 165 -1.46 -2.91 3.51
CA ARG A 165 -2.87 -3.15 3.27
C ARG A 165 -3.25 -4.62 3.42
N THR A 166 -4.46 -4.88 3.90
CA THR A 166 -5.09 -6.20 3.85
C THR A 166 -5.83 -6.36 2.52
N TRP A 167 -5.20 -7.05 1.55
CA TRP A 167 -5.66 -7.08 0.15
C TRP A 167 -6.89 -7.95 -0.11
N ASP A 168 -7.26 -8.85 0.78
CA ASP A 168 -8.50 -9.63 0.73
C ASP A 168 -9.74 -8.84 1.19
N ILE A 169 -9.56 -7.62 1.69
CA ILE A 169 -10.66 -6.70 1.98
C ILE A 169 -11.00 -5.89 0.73
N ASN A 170 -12.23 -6.04 0.24
CA ASN A 170 -12.73 -5.31 -0.92
C ASN A 170 -13.13 -3.86 -0.56
N ALA A 171 -12.15 -3.04 -0.21
CA ALA A 171 -12.33 -1.62 0.07
C ALA A 171 -11.11 -0.83 -0.46
N ASN A 172 -11.29 0.39 -0.95
CA ASN A 172 -10.18 1.21 -1.43
C ASN A 172 -9.37 1.80 -0.27
N ILE A 173 -8.07 2.09 -0.50
CA ILE A 173 -7.34 3.03 0.33
C ILE A 173 -7.99 4.39 0.12
N ARG A 174 -8.28 5.12 1.20
CA ARG A 174 -8.80 6.48 1.13
C ARG A 174 -7.69 7.47 1.43
N VAL A 175 -7.54 8.47 0.57
CA VAL A 175 -6.62 9.60 0.76
C VAL A 175 -7.47 10.88 0.81
N LEU A 176 -7.54 11.48 1.98
CA LEU A 176 -8.32 12.69 2.24
C LEU A 176 -7.35 13.87 2.34
N MET A 177 -7.40 14.75 1.37
CA MET A 177 -6.48 15.88 1.20
C MET A 177 -7.16 17.17 1.67
N TYR A 178 -6.82 17.66 2.85
CA TYR A 178 -7.28 18.95 3.42
C TYR A 178 -6.29 20.07 3.09
N THR A 179 -6.58 21.26 3.53
CA THR A 179 -5.69 22.41 3.30
C THR A 179 -4.35 22.27 4.04
N ASP A 180 -4.37 21.78 5.26
CA ASP A 180 -3.23 21.74 6.20
C ASP A 180 -2.77 20.32 6.56
N LYS A 181 -3.52 19.29 6.19
CA LYS A 181 -3.22 17.88 6.48
C LYS A 181 -3.67 16.94 5.38
N ILE A 182 -3.14 15.72 5.42
CA ILE A 182 -3.60 14.59 4.60
C ILE A 182 -3.83 13.40 5.52
N GLU A 183 -4.97 12.74 5.36
CA GLU A 183 -5.30 11.51 6.04
C GLU A 183 -5.27 10.34 5.04
N ILE A 184 -4.54 9.28 5.37
CA ILE A 184 -4.47 8.05 4.56
C ILE A 184 -5.02 6.91 5.41
N VAL A 185 -6.12 6.31 4.93
CA VAL A 185 -6.80 5.20 5.60
C VAL A 185 -6.66 3.95 4.74
N SER A 186 -5.87 2.99 5.20
CA SER A 186 -5.66 1.70 4.54
C SER A 186 -6.55 0.62 5.16
N PRO A 187 -7.23 -0.22 4.35
CA PRO A 187 -8.04 -1.32 4.87
C PRO A 187 -7.23 -2.36 5.63
N GLY A 188 -7.74 -2.75 6.80
CA GLY A 188 -7.14 -3.72 7.70
C GLY A 188 -6.87 -3.15 9.09
N GLY A 189 -6.93 -4.00 10.12
CA GLY A 189 -6.58 -3.64 11.50
C GLY A 189 -5.06 -3.73 11.75
N LEU A 190 -4.63 -3.75 13.01
CA LEU A 190 -3.23 -4.00 13.37
C LEU A 190 -2.79 -5.43 12.97
N PRO A 191 -1.51 -5.67 12.70
CA PRO A 191 -0.98 -7.03 12.56
C PRO A 191 -1.29 -7.85 13.81
N LEU A 192 -1.55 -9.15 13.62
CA LEU A 192 -1.81 -10.06 14.74
C LEU A 192 -0.59 -10.12 15.67
N GLY A 193 -0.84 -10.06 16.96
CA GLY A 193 0.21 -10.08 17.98
C GLY A 193 0.90 -8.73 18.23
N VAL A 194 0.49 -7.66 17.53
CA VAL A 194 1.02 -6.31 17.72
C VAL A 194 -0.03 -5.47 18.44
N SER A 195 0.32 -4.96 19.61
CA SER A 195 -0.53 -4.02 20.34
C SER A 195 -0.52 -2.64 19.68
N LYS A 196 -1.58 -1.85 19.95
CA LYS A 196 -1.67 -0.45 19.47
C LYS A 196 -0.48 0.37 19.96
N GLU A 197 -0.04 0.13 21.18
CA GLU A 197 1.07 0.85 21.81
C GLU A 197 2.41 0.54 21.12
N GLU A 198 2.70 -0.74 20.87
CA GLU A 198 3.91 -1.17 20.15
C GLU A 198 3.95 -0.65 18.72
N TYR A 199 2.79 -0.66 18.04
CA TYR A 199 2.67 -0.12 16.68
C TYR A 199 2.92 1.38 16.63
N LEU A 200 2.33 2.15 17.56
CA LEU A 200 2.51 3.62 17.63
C LEU A 200 3.93 4.02 18.04
N LYS A 201 4.62 3.19 18.84
CA LYS A 201 6.03 3.41 19.19
C LYS A 201 7.01 3.03 18.07
N GLY A 202 6.51 2.42 16.99
CA GLY A 202 7.34 2.01 15.84
C GLY A 202 8.33 0.88 16.12
N TYR A 203 8.16 0.14 17.23
CA TYR A 203 9.07 -0.94 17.63
C TYR A 203 8.90 -2.23 16.80
N VAL A 204 7.77 -2.40 16.17
CA VAL A 204 7.45 -3.62 15.43
C VAL A 204 7.01 -3.26 14.00
N SER A 205 7.78 -3.70 13.01
CA SER A 205 7.42 -3.64 11.60
C SER A 205 7.12 -5.05 11.10
N VAL A 206 5.83 -5.38 10.98
CA VAL A 206 5.38 -6.65 10.40
C VAL A 206 4.87 -6.40 9.00
N LEU A 207 5.58 -6.93 8.00
CA LEU A 207 5.14 -6.86 6.61
C LEU A 207 3.97 -7.84 6.39
N ARG A 208 2.83 -7.33 5.92
CA ARG A 208 1.69 -8.16 5.54
C ARG A 208 1.81 -8.72 4.13
N ASN A 209 2.55 -8.02 3.29
CA ASN A 209 2.76 -8.36 1.89
C ASN A 209 4.26 -8.29 1.59
N PRO A 210 5.03 -9.30 2.04
CA PRO A 210 6.50 -9.26 1.96
C PRO A 210 7.02 -9.23 0.53
N THR A 211 6.35 -9.90 -0.41
CA THR A 211 6.74 -9.87 -1.82
C THR A 211 6.54 -8.48 -2.43
N LEU A 212 5.38 -7.86 -2.20
CA LEU A 212 5.11 -6.49 -2.64
C LEU A 212 6.08 -5.50 -1.98
N GLY A 213 6.31 -5.65 -0.66
CA GLY A 213 7.25 -4.82 0.10
C GLY A 213 8.67 -4.89 -0.44
N ASN A 214 9.14 -6.08 -0.80
CA ASN A 214 10.46 -6.27 -1.42
C ASN A 214 10.57 -5.55 -2.78
N VAL A 215 9.53 -5.59 -3.61
CA VAL A 215 9.52 -4.85 -4.89
C VAL A 215 9.56 -3.34 -4.63
N PHE A 216 8.74 -2.83 -3.72
CA PHE A 216 8.71 -1.40 -3.35
C PHE A 216 10.06 -0.92 -2.80
N PHE A 217 10.72 -1.74 -1.98
CA PHE A 217 12.06 -1.46 -1.49
C PHE A 217 13.09 -1.38 -2.64
N ARG A 218 13.10 -2.38 -3.54
CA ARG A 218 14.01 -2.37 -4.70
C ARG A 218 13.80 -1.16 -5.61
N LEU A 219 12.55 -0.71 -5.74
CA LEU A 219 12.18 0.50 -6.46
C LEU A 219 12.46 1.79 -5.66
N LYS A 220 12.99 1.70 -4.44
CA LYS A 220 13.28 2.83 -3.54
C LYS A 220 12.03 3.68 -3.24
N TYR A 221 10.87 3.03 -3.12
CA TYR A 221 9.63 3.66 -2.70
C TYR A 221 9.43 3.62 -1.19
N VAL A 222 10.00 2.63 -0.50
CA VAL A 222 10.04 2.46 0.96
C VAL A 222 11.45 2.22 1.44
N GLU A 223 11.73 2.58 2.69
CA GLU A 223 12.95 2.22 3.42
C GLU A 223 12.64 0.99 4.32
N ILE A 224 13.54 -0.01 4.36
CA ILE A 224 13.34 -1.24 5.15
C ILE A 224 13.40 -0.97 6.66
N PHE A 225 14.14 0.04 7.08
CA PHE A 225 14.31 0.36 8.48
C PHE A 225 13.28 1.40 8.88
N GLY A 226 12.33 1.04 9.74
CA GLY A 226 11.19 1.84 10.22
C GLY A 226 11.52 3.18 10.90
N THR A 227 12.52 3.91 10.41
CA THR A 227 12.92 5.23 10.91
C THR A 227 11.98 6.35 10.45
N GLY A 228 11.11 6.09 9.46
CA GLY A 228 10.25 7.10 8.86
C GLY A 228 8.87 7.23 9.46
N ALA A 229 8.32 6.18 10.10
CA ALA A 229 6.93 6.17 10.59
C ALA A 229 6.70 7.10 11.81
N VAL A 230 7.73 7.49 12.52
CA VAL A 230 7.61 8.22 13.80
C VAL A 230 7.57 9.74 13.62
N SER A 231 8.01 10.28 12.49
CA SER A 231 8.25 11.74 12.39
C SER A 231 7.03 12.58 12.00
N TYR A 232 5.99 12.03 11.35
CA TYR A 232 4.94 12.86 10.74
C TYR A 232 3.51 12.27 10.75
N THR A 233 3.26 11.14 11.36
CA THR A 233 1.93 10.52 11.31
C THR A 233 1.21 10.59 12.66
N HIS A 234 0.22 11.48 12.79
CA HIS A 234 -0.92 11.20 13.64
C HIS A 234 -1.77 10.14 12.94
N LEU A 235 -1.55 8.88 13.29
CA LEU A 235 -2.42 7.78 12.84
C LEU A 235 -3.72 7.84 13.63
N THR A 236 -4.79 8.29 12.98
CA THR A 236 -6.15 8.07 13.47
C THR A 236 -6.57 6.67 13.02
N LEU A 237 -6.72 5.78 13.97
CA LEU A 237 -7.26 4.41 13.80
C LEU A 237 -8.77 4.44 13.87
#